data_5e619a02448872e50857f310fb606233
#
_entry.id   5e619a02448872e50857f310fb606233
#
_cell.length_a   1.000
_cell.length_b   1.000
_cell.length_c   1.000
_cell.angle_alpha   90.00
_cell.angle_beta   90.00
_cell.angle_gamma   90.00
#
_symmetry.space_group_name_H-M   'P 1'
#
loop_
_entity.id
_entity.type
_entity.pdbx_description
1 polymer ?
#
loop_
_entity_poly.entity_id
_entity_poly.type
_entity_poly.pdbx_seq_one_letter_code
_entity_poly.pdbx_strand_id
1 'polypeptide(L)'
;LIDPAESVGADGLRRARELREALRTLIRANNVTAPTGEAREVLATAARRARFTMDFDSATPELAPRAAGVDGLLGRILAVTFLAMVDGSWTRLKGCRNCRWAFFDESKNRSARWCSMTLCGNRLKTRAYRRRRTSR
;
A
#
# COMPACT_ATOMS: atom_id res chain seq x y z
N LEU A 1 10.82 4.33 16.27
CA LEU A 1 11.78 5.21 15.57
C LEU A 1 13.08 4.46 15.47
N ILE A 2 13.72 4.44 14.28
CA ILE A 2 15.08 3.93 14.13
C ILE A 2 15.99 4.91 14.85
N ASP A 3 16.95 4.40 15.61
CA ASP A 3 18.08 5.19 16.04
C ASP A 3 18.79 5.75 14.79
N PRO A 4 18.98 7.08 14.66
CA PRO A 4 19.68 7.66 13.51
C PRO A 4 21.11 7.13 13.32
N ALA A 5 21.71 6.55 14.36
CA ALA A 5 23.02 5.92 14.33
C ALA A 5 22.99 4.50 13.73
N GLU A 6 21.82 3.86 13.60
CA GLU A 6 21.70 2.54 13.00
C GLU A 6 21.61 2.68 11.48
N SER A 7 22.74 2.53 10.80
CA SER A 7 22.79 2.56 9.34
C SER A 7 21.94 1.43 8.76
N VAL A 8 20.93 1.77 7.98
CA VAL A 8 20.15 0.78 7.23
C VAL A 8 21.05 0.15 6.18
N GLY A 9 21.54 -1.05 6.43
CA GLY A 9 22.39 -1.78 5.48
C GLY A 9 21.68 -2.02 4.15
N ALA A 10 22.45 -2.31 3.09
CA ALA A 10 21.95 -2.56 1.74
C ALA A 10 20.80 -3.59 1.71
N ASP A 11 20.88 -4.63 2.54
CA ASP A 11 19.86 -5.67 2.66
C ASP A 11 18.56 -5.13 3.28
N GLY A 12 18.64 -4.28 4.29
CA GLY A 12 17.47 -3.62 4.88
C GLY A 12 16.75 -2.71 3.86
N LEU A 13 17.53 -1.96 3.07
CA LEU A 13 16.97 -1.11 2.01
C LEU A 13 16.30 -1.95 0.91
N ARG A 14 16.88 -3.08 0.53
CA ARG A 14 16.30 -4.02 -0.44
C ARG A 14 14.93 -4.51 0.07
N ARG A 15 14.86 -5.02 1.32
CA ARG A 15 13.60 -5.48 1.92
C ARG A 15 12.53 -4.39 1.97
N ALA A 16 12.91 -3.17 2.31
CA ALA A 16 11.98 -2.04 2.33
C ALA A 16 11.41 -1.74 0.93
N ARG A 17 12.25 -1.80 -0.11
CA ARG A 17 11.81 -1.63 -1.51
C ARG A 17 10.88 -2.77 -1.95
N GLU A 18 11.22 -4.02 -1.65
CA GLU A 18 10.40 -5.19 -1.95
C GLU A 18 9.01 -5.06 -1.32
N LEU A 19 8.94 -4.75 -0.03
CA LEU A 19 7.65 -4.55 0.66
C LEU A 19 6.85 -3.39 0.06
N ARG A 20 7.50 -2.27 -0.26
CA ARG A 20 6.84 -1.12 -0.90
C ARG A 20 6.20 -1.51 -2.23
N GLU A 21 6.92 -2.21 -3.11
CA GLU A 21 6.40 -2.61 -4.42
C GLU A 21 5.30 -3.68 -4.28
N ALA A 22 5.42 -4.59 -3.33
CA ALA A 22 4.38 -5.55 -3.02
C ALA A 22 3.07 -4.85 -2.56
N LEU A 23 3.17 -3.90 -1.63
CA LEU A 23 2.03 -3.08 -1.20
C LEU A 23 1.42 -2.29 -2.36
N ARG A 24 2.23 -1.70 -3.23
CA ARG A 24 1.75 -1.00 -4.44
C ARG A 24 0.97 -1.93 -5.37
N THR A 25 1.44 -3.15 -5.55
CA THR A 25 0.76 -4.17 -6.35
C THR A 25 -0.61 -4.50 -5.76
N LEU A 26 -0.68 -4.75 -4.45
CA LEU A 26 -1.93 -5.04 -3.74
C LEU A 26 -2.90 -3.84 -3.76
N ILE A 27 -2.41 -2.62 -3.54
CA ILE A 27 -3.23 -1.40 -3.61
C ILE A 27 -3.84 -1.23 -5.02
N ARG A 28 -3.06 -1.49 -6.06
CA ARG A 28 -3.56 -1.43 -7.44
C ARG A 28 -4.60 -2.51 -7.73
N ALA A 29 -4.45 -3.70 -7.15
CA ALA A 29 -5.40 -4.80 -7.31
C ALA A 29 -6.80 -4.48 -6.74
N ASN A 30 -6.94 -3.49 -5.85
CA ASN A 30 -8.23 -3.03 -5.35
C ASN A 30 -9.12 -2.35 -6.41
N ASN A 31 -8.57 -1.94 -7.55
CA ASN A 31 -9.34 -1.31 -8.62
C ASN A 31 -8.91 -1.73 -10.04
N VAL A 32 -7.99 -2.68 -10.16
CA VAL A 32 -7.56 -3.26 -11.43
C VAL A 32 -7.24 -4.73 -11.20
N THR A 33 -7.83 -5.63 -11.98
CA THR A 33 -7.50 -7.05 -11.89
C THR A 33 -6.03 -7.27 -12.20
N ALA A 34 -5.29 -7.84 -11.25
CA ALA A 34 -3.87 -8.13 -11.37
C ALA A 34 -3.50 -9.34 -10.50
N PRO A 35 -2.50 -10.15 -10.90
CA PRO A 35 -2.00 -11.22 -10.06
C PRO A 35 -1.35 -10.63 -8.79
N THR A 36 -1.61 -11.23 -7.64
CA THR A 36 -1.16 -10.74 -6.33
C THR A 36 -0.39 -11.78 -5.51
N GLY A 37 -0.21 -12.99 -6.03
CA GLY A 37 0.41 -14.11 -5.29
C GLY A 37 1.82 -13.77 -4.79
N GLU A 38 2.69 -13.30 -5.68
CA GLU A 38 4.05 -12.90 -5.33
C GLU A 38 4.09 -11.76 -4.29
N ALA A 39 3.23 -10.74 -4.48
CA ALA A 39 3.14 -9.65 -3.53
C ALA A 39 2.70 -10.12 -2.13
N ARG A 40 1.75 -11.05 -2.06
CA ARG A 40 1.33 -11.65 -0.79
C ARG A 40 2.44 -12.44 -0.11
N GLU A 41 3.26 -13.15 -0.88
CA GLU A 41 4.40 -13.91 -0.34
C GLU A 41 5.47 -12.99 0.24
N VAL A 42 5.72 -11.84 -0.38
CA VAL A 42 6.61 -10.80 0.17
C VAL A 42 6.08 -10.29 1.52
N LEU A 43 4.77 -10.00 1.63
CA LEU A 43 4.16 -9.59 2.91
C LEU A 43 4.30 -10.70 3.96
N ALA A 44 4.03 -11.94 3.60
CA ALA A 44 4.14 -13.08 4.52
C ALA A 44 5.58 -13.25 5.02
N THR A 45 6.56 -13.09 4.15
CA THR A 45 7.98 -13.17 4.52
C THR A 45 8.38 -12.03 5.46
N ALA A 46 7.96 -10.82 5.18
CA ALA A 46 8.22 -9.67 6.04
C ALA A 46 7.50 -9.82 7.40
N ALA A 47 6.29 -10.39 7.42
CA ALA A 47 5.57 -10.67 8.66
C ALA A 47 6.29 -11.69 9.55
N ARG A 48 6.84 -12.76 8.97
CA ARG A 48 7.66 -13.75 9.71
C ARG A 48 8.89 -13.08 10.35
N ARG A 49 9.56 -12.18 9.65
CA ARG A 49 10.73 -11.43 10.16
C ARG A 49 10.36 -10.45 11.27
N ALA A 50 9.21 -9.80 11.18
CA ALA A 50 8.71 -8.86 12.18
C ALA A 50 8.41 -9.53 13.52
N ARG A 51 8.16 -10.83 13.56
CA ARG A 51 7.86 -11.62 14.77
C ARG A 51 6.78 -10.95 15.62
N PHE A 52 5.57 -10.87 15.09
CA PHE A 52 4.46 -10.21 15.76
C PHE A 52 4.08 -10.87 17.10
N THR A 53 3.68 -10.04 18.05
CA THR A 53 2.98 -10.40 19.27
C THR A 53 1.72 -9.58 19.40
N MET A 54 0.73 -10.11 20.11
CA MET A 54 -0.41 -9.32 20.57
C MET A 54 -0.06 -8.71 21.91
N ASP A 55 -0.21 -7.39 22.01
CA ASP A 55 0.00 -6.64 23.24
C ASP A 55 -1.37 -6.25 23.81
N PHE A 56 -1.64 -6.63 25.04
CA PHE A 56 -2.90 -6.37 25.75
C PHE A 56 -2.72 -5.40 26.93
N ASP A 57 -1.50 -4.90 27.17
CA ASP A 57 -1.20 -4.03 28.30
C ASP A 57 -1.63 -2.58 28.05
N SER A 58 -1.88 -2.21 26.79
CA SER A 58 -2.45 -0.92 26.43
C SER A 58 -3.97 -0.91 26.51
N ALA A 59 -4.58 0.28 26.62
CA ALA A 59 -6.05 0.45 26.64
C ALA A 59 -6.73 -0.11 25.37
N THR A 60 -5.97 -0.26 24.28
CA THR A 60 -6.41 -0.87 23.03
C THR A 60 -5.40 -1.96 22.66
N PRO A 61 -5.83 -3.21 22.49
CA PRO A 61 -4.91 -4.28 22.06
C PRO A 61 -4.22 -3.95 20.75
N GLU A 62 -2.92 -4.20 20.67
CA GLU A 62 -2.11 -3.90 19.52
C GLU A 62 -1.40 -5.13 18.95
N LEU A 63 -1.27 -5.17 17.64
CA LEU A 63 -0.39 -6.11 16.94
C LEU A 63 1.00 -5.46 16.81
N ALA A 64 1.92 -5.85 17.69
CA ALA A 64 3.23 -5.23 17.80
C ALA A 64 4.35 -6.11 17.20
N PRO A 65 5.25 -5.58 16.36
CA PRO A 65 6.44 -6.30 15.92
C PRO A 65 7.47 -6.36 17.06
N ARG A 66 8.06 -7.53 17.29
CA ARG A 66 9.15 -7.74 18.27
C ARG A 66 10.54 -7.59 17.67
N ALA A 67 10.66 -7.59 16.35
CA ALA A 67 11.93 -7.36 15.70
C ALA A 67 12.42 -5.91 15.91
N ALA A 68 13.73 -5.73 16.05
CA ALA A 68 14.36 -4.43 16.06
C ALA A 68 14.71 -3.93 14.63
N GLY A 69 15.18 -2.71 14.51
CA GLY A 69 15.70 -2.15 13.27
C GLY A 69 14.68 -2.13 12.14
N VAL A 70 15.17 -2.40 10.93
CA VAL A 70 14.33 -2.34 9.70
C VAL A 70 13.16 -3.31 9.74
N ASP A 71 13.34 -4.54 10.21
CA ASP A 71 12.26 -5.53 10.25
C ASP A 71 11.16 -5.13 11.25
N GLY A 72 11.50 -4.44 12.33
CA GLY A 72 10.52 -3.86 13.24
C GLY A 72 9.70 -2.73 12.61
N LEU A 73 10.37 -1.84 11.84
CA LEU A 73 9.66 -0.76 11.12
C LEU A 73 8.74 -1.30 10.02
N LEU A 74 9.22 -2.23 9.22
CA LEU A 74 8.41 -2.90 8.20
C LEU A 74 7.25 -3.65 8.84
N GLY A 75 7.46 -4.22 10.03
CA GLY A 75 6.42 -4.83 10.84
C GLY A 75 5.33 -3.85 11.24
N ARG A 76 5.65 -2.62 11.66
CA ARG A 76 4.64 -1.59 11.96
C ARG A 76 3.77 -1.25 10.75
N ILE A 77 4.39 -1.13 9.58
CA ILE A 77 3.64 -0.92 8.33
C ILE A 77 2.69 -2.10 8.05
N LEU A 78 3.17 -3.33 8.27
CA LEU A 78 2.34 -4.52 8.10
C LEU A 78 1.22 -4.61 9.11
N ALA A 79 1.42 -4.22 10.36
CA ALA A 79 0.36 -4.18 11.38
C ALA A 79 -0.79 -3.26 10.95
N VAL A 80 -0.48 -2.04 10.52
CA VAL A 80 -1.47 -1.10 9.98
C VAL A 80 -2.15 -1.66 8.74
N THR A 81 -1.39 -2.29 7.83
CA THR A 81 -1.94 -2.93 6.63
C THR A 81 -2.91 -4.05 6.98
N PHE A 82 -2.53 -4.92 7.93
CA PHE A 82 -3.36 -6.02 8.40
C PHE A 82 -4.68 -5.50 9.00
N LEU A 83 -4.61 -4.53 9.90
CA LEU A 83 -5.80 -3.92 10.51
C LEU A 83 -6.73 -3.30 9.45
N ALA A 84 -6.17 -2.60 8.47
CA ALA A 84 -6.95 -2.05 7.37
C ALA A 84 -7.62 -3.12 6.50
N MET A 85 -7.00 -4.30 6.38
CA MET A 85 -7.62 -5.45 5.69
C MET A 85 -8.75 -6.06 6.51
N VAL A 86 -8.58 -6.15 7.83
CA VAL A 86 -9.57 -6.72 8.76
C VAL A 86 -10.82 -5.83 8.85
N ASP A 87 -10.64 -4.51 8.96
CA ASP A 87 -11.77 -3.57 9.05
C ASP A 87 -12.39 -3.22 7.68
N GLY A 88 -11.81 -3.72 6.58
CA GLY A 88 -12.29 -3.49 5.21
C GLY A 88 -11.92 -2.14 4.61
N SER A 89 -11.22 -1.27 5.32
CA SER A 89 -10.75 0.04 4.82
C SER A 89 -9.69 -0.12 3.72
N TRP A 90 -8.95 -1.23 3.73
CA TRP A 90 -7.97 -1.57 2.70
C TRP A 90 -8.51 -1.44 1.26
N THR A 91 -9.76 -1.83 1.04
CA THR A 91 -10.38 -1.79 -0.31
C THR A 91 -10.57 -0.37 -0.84
N ARG A 92 -10.48 0.65 0.04
CA ARG A 92 -10.50 2.07 -0.32
C ARG A 92 -9.13 2.61 -0.73
N LEU A 93 -8.03 1.93 -0.39
CA LEU A 93 -6.71 2.25 -0.90
C LEU A 93 -6.61 1.81 -2.35
N LYS A 94 -6.38 2.73 -3.28
CA LYS A 94 -6.39 2.47 -4.72
C LYS A 94 -5.22 3.10 -5.44
N GLY A 95 -4.82 2.50 -6.58
CA GLY A 95 -3.86 3.09 -7.50
C GLY A 95 -4.54 3.98 -8.53
N CYS A 96 -4.15 5.23 -8.64
CA CYS A 96 -4.65 6.13 -9.68
C CYS A 96 -4.38 5.56 -11.08
N ARG A 97 -5.42 5.47 -11.93
CA ARG A 97 -5.30 4.92 -13.29
C ARG A 97 -4.47 5.77 -14.25
N ASN A 98 -4.18 7.03 -13.89
CA ASN A 98 -3.36 7.92 -14.69
C ASN A 98 -1.91 8.00 -14.19
N CYS A 99 -1.70 8.44 -12.95
CA CYS A 99 -0.35 8.70 -12.41
C CYS A 99 0.19 7.55 -11.55
N ARG A 100 -0.60 6.51 -11.29
CA ARG A 100 -0.29 5.34 -10.45
C ARG A 100 -0.02 5.67 -8.96
N TRP A 101 -0.29 6.90 -8.53
CA TRP A 101 -0.20 7.31 -7.14
C TRP A 101 -1.25 6.57 -6.30
N ALA A 102 -0.86 6.12 -5.12
CA ALA A 102 -1.79 5.54 -4.16
C ALA A 102 -2.67 6.66 -3.55
N PHE A 103 -3.97 6.42 -3.42
CA PHE A 103 -4.89 7.35 -2.81
C PHE A 103 -5.98 6.60 -2.04
N PHE A 104 -6.61 7.27 -1.08
CA PHE A 104 -7.75 6.75 -0.36
C PHE A 104 -9.05 7.21 -1.03
N ASP A 105 -9.94 6.27 -1.33
CA ASP A 105 -11.22 6.54 -1.98
C ASP A 105 -12.29 6.86 -0.93
N GLU A 106 -12.52 8.15 -0.72
CA GLU A 106 -13.54 8.67 0.20
C GLU A 106 -14.95 8.67 -0.41
N SER A 107 -15.11 8.32 -1.68
CA SER A 107 -16.40 8.35 -2.34
C SER A 107 -17.38 7.37 -1.69
N LYS A 108 -18.66 7.77 -1.62
CA LYS A 108 -19.73 6.96 -1.04
C LYS A 108 -19.81 5.56 -1.67
N ASN A 109 -19.66 5.48 -2.98
CA ASN A 109 -19.82 4.24 -3.75
C ASN A 109 -18.49 3.50 -3.99
N ARG A 110 -17.38 3.92 -3.37
CA ARG A 110 -16.04 3.34 -3.56
C ARG A 110 -15.65 3.21 -5.04
N SER A 111 -16.03 4.18 -5.88
CA SER A 111 -15.91 4.11 -7.35
C SER A 111 -14.85 5.04 -7.93
N ALA A 112 -14.09 5.75 -7.10
CA ALA A 112 -13.02 6.63 -7.56
C ALA A 112 -11.93 5.85 -8.30
N ARG A 113 -11.50 6.40 -9.44
CA ARG A 113 -10.48 5.82 -10.33
C ARG A 113 -9.21 6.64 -10.39
N TRP A 114 -9.26 7.88 -9.90
CA TRP A 114 -8.20 8.87 -9.96
C TRP A 114 -8.00 9.52 -8.59
N CYS A 115 -6.75 9.82 -8.28
CA CYS A 115 -6.41 10.52 -7.04
C CYS A 115 -7.00 11.95 -6.99
N SER A 116 -7.28 12.55 -8.15
CA SER A 116 -7.93 13.84 -8.28
C SER A 116 -8.64 13.93 -9.62
N MET A 117 -9.88 14.44 -9.62
CA MET A 117 -10.62 14.69 -10.85
C MET A 117 -9.99 15.83 -11.67
N THR A 118 -9.52 16.87 -11.01
CA THR A 118 -8.92 18.05 -11.65
C THR A 118 -7.60 17.73 -12.33
N LEU A 119 -6.72 17.00 -11.65
CA LEU A 119 -5.38 16.69 -12.16
C LEU A 119 -5.37 15.45 -13.08
N CYS A 120 -5.95 14.35 -12.63
CA CYS A 120 -5.84 13.07 -13.35
C CYS A 120 -7.08 12.72 -14.16
N GLY A 121 -8.28 12.94 -13.64
CA GLY A 121 -9.52 12.60 -14.32
C GLY A 121 -9.74 13.43 -15.59
N ASN A 122 -9.61 14.73 -15.52
CA ASN A 122 -9.81 15.63 -16.67
C ASN A 122 -8.75 15.42 -17.77
N ARG A 123 -7.49 15.17 -17.40
CA ARG A 123 -6.43 14.86 -18.39
C ARG A 123 -6.76 13.63 -19.24
N LEU A 124 -7.27 12.57 -18.61
CA LEU A 124 -7.65 11.36 -19.34
C LEU A 124 -8.89 11.57 -20.21
N LYS A 125 -9.90 12.28 -19.72
CA LYS A 125 -11.09 12.66 -20.51
C LYS A 125 -10.70 13.46 -21.74
N THR A 126 -9.85 14.49 -21.59
CA THR A 126 -9.37 15.32 -22.69
C THR A 126 -8.57 14.51 -23.72
N ARG A 127 -7.68 13.61 -23.28
CA ARG A 127 -6.93 12.72 -24.19
C ARG A 127 -7.85 11.77 -24.96
N ALA A 128 -8.85 11.20 -24.29
CA ALA A 128 -9.83 10.32 -24.92
C ALA A 128 -10.71 11.07 -25.96
N TYR A 129 -11.10 12.31 -25.63
CA TYR A 129 -11.85 13.17 -26.55
C TYR A 129 -11.02 13.51 -27.79
N ARG A 130 -9.76 13.94 -27.63
CA ARG A 130 -8.88 14.28 -28.75
C ARG A 130 -8.65 13.10 -29.67
N ARG A 131 -8.40 11.89 -29.12
CA ARG A 131 -8.23 10.66 -29.92
C ARG A 131 -9.45 10.36 -30.78
N ARG A 132 -10.67 10.50 -30.23
CA ARG A 132 -11.91 10.26 -30.98
C ARG A 132 -12.12 11.25 -32.13
N ARG A 133 -11.63 12.49 -32.00
CA ARG A 133 -11.70 13.50 -33.07
C ARG A 133 -10.69 13.24 -34.21
N THR A 134 -9.53 12.67 -33.91
CA THR A 134 -8.48 12.36 -34.91
C THR A 134 -8.75 11.05 -35.67
N SER A 135 -9.65 10.20 -35.17
CA SER A 135 -10.04 8.93 -35.81
C SER A 135 -11.32 9.02 -36.66
N ARG A 136 -11.83 10.24 -36.88
CA ARG A 136 -12.93 10.58 -37.80
C ARG A 136 -12.41 11.43 -38.94
#